data_8f84062b700b5c4b005d0d379db55c19
#
_entry.id   8f84062b700b5c4b005d0d379db55c19
#
_cell.length_a   1.000
_cell.length_b   1.000
_cell.length_c   1.000
_cell.angle_alpha   90.00
_cell.angle_beta   90.00
_cell.angle_gamma   90.00
#
_symmetry.space_group_name_H-M   'P 1'
#
loop_
_entity.id
_entity.type
_entity.pdbx_description
1 polymer ?
#
loop_
_entity_poly.entity_id
_entity_poly.type
_entity_poly.pdbx_seq_one_letter_code
_entity_poly.pdbx_strand_id
1 'polypeptide(L)'
;MESGTLSAVLKVVAVVLIGVPLLVFLLQERLIFMPLRLSDAAVADIQTRFAKGKSVFAQAADGTRVHAWHLPGPSDAPLVLYFGGNAEEVSWMLGEANAAPTVGWLLVDYRGYGASEGSPSEETLAADAVLWYDKFAPKENSELQAKKIYVFGRSLGSGVAVRLAAERKVDAVILVTPFDSMTAVGQRHYPFLPVSLLLRHRFDSLSRAPNITAPLLCVVATRDSIIPPEHAKLLYDAWAGPKRWVPLEEAGHNTADAHPNYWRSINLFLNERSS
;
A
#
# COMPACT_ATOMS: atom_id res chain seq x y z
N MET A 1 9.51 37.21 -42.16
CA MET A 1 8.46 36.80 -41.21
C MET A 1 8.48 35.31 -40.88
N GLU A 2 8.93 34.43 -41.77
CA GLU A 2 8.90 32.95 -41.55
C GLU A 2 9.90 32.42 -40.52
N SER A 3 11.08 32.98 -40.37
CA SER A 3 12.11 32.48 -39.44
C SER A 3 11.75 32.65 -37.96
N GLY A 4 11.03 33.73 -37.62
CA GLY A 4 10.56 33.99 -36.25
C GLY A 4 9.46 33.04 -35.81
N THR A 5 8.54 32.73 -36.73
CA THR A 5 7.44 31.81 -36.48
C THR A 5 7.94 30.38 -36.30
N LEU A 6 8.87 29.92 -37.14
CA LEU A 6 9.51 28.61 -37.03
C LEU A 6 10.27 28.46 -35.69
N SER A 7 11.04 29.49 -35.31
CA SER A 7 11.73 29.50 -34.00
C SER A 7 10.77 29.41 -32.81
N ALA A 8 9.64 30.12 -32.87
CA ALA A 8 8.62 30.06 -31.83
C ALA A 8 7.98 28.65 -31.72
N VAL A 9 7.63 28.05 -32.85
CA VAL A 9 7.09 26.68 -32.90
C VAL A 9 8.08 25.66 -32.34
N LEU A 10 9.36 25.73 -32.72
CA LEU A 10 10.41 24.86 -32.22
C LEU A 10 10.60 24.98 -30.71
N LYS A 11 10.51 26.18 -30.13
CA LYS A 11 10.58 26.42 -28.69
C LYS A 11 9.38 25.77 -27.96
N VAL A 12 8.18 25.93 -28.48
CA VAL A 12 6.97 25.30 -27.91
C VAL A 12 7.08 23.77 -27.94
N VAL A 13 7.51 23.23 -29.10
CA VAL A 13 7.74 21.79 -29.24
C VAL A 13 8.78 21.28 -28.22
N ALA A 14 9.90 22.00 -28.05
CA ALA A 14 10.93 21.63 -27.08
C ALA A 14 10.40 21.67 -25.63
N VAL A 15 9.61 22.70 -25.28
CA VAL A 15 8.97 22.78 -23.95
C VAL A 15 8.02 21.62 -23.72
N VAL A 16 7.22 21.23 -24.71
CA VAL A 16 6.27 20.12 -24.57
C VAL A 16 7.00 18.78 -24.51
N LEU A 17 7.97 18.54 -25.40
CA LEU A 17 8.62 17.22 -25.50
C LEU A 17 9.72 16.98 -24.46
N ILE A 18 10.31 18.03 -23.91
CA ILE A 18 11.42 17.94 -22.95
C ILE A 18 11.02 18.54 -21.59
N GLY A 19 10.46 19.75 -21.59
CA GLY A 19 10.16 20.48 -20.37
C GLY A 19 9.08 19.81 -19.54
N VAL A 20 8.00 19.32 -20.17
CA VAL A 20 6.92 18.62 -19.44
C VAL A 20 7.41 17.28 -18.84
N PRO A 21 8.07 16.39 -19.60
CA PRO A 21 8.64 15.17 -19.02
C PRO A 21 9.65 15.44 -17.90
N LEU A 22 10.51 16.43 -18.06
CA LEU A 22 11.46 16.82 -17.02
C LEU A 22 10.75 17.31 -15.75
N LEU A 23 9.73 18.15 -15.89
CA LEU A 23 8.94 18.64 -14.75
C LEU A 23 8.25 17.49 -14.03
N VAL A 24 7.62 16.55 -14.75
CA VAL A 24 7.01 15.35 -14.18
C VAL A 24 8.06 14.52 -13.46
N PHE A 25 9.23 14.30 -14.06
CA PHE A 25 10.34 13.57 -13.43
C PHE A 25 10.79 14.22 -12.11
N LEU A 26 10.89 15.55 -12.07
CA LEU A 26 11.33 16.26 -10.87
C LEU A 26 10.26 16.30 -9.77
N LEU A 27 8.98 16.33 -10.15
CA LEU A 27 7.87 16.46 -9.21
C LEU A 27 7.18 15.12 -8.88
N GLN A 28 7.61 13.99 -9.46
CA GLN A 28 6.89 12.72 -9.36
C GLN A 28 6.65 12.26 -7.92
N GLU A 29 7.55 12.52 -6.98
CA GLU A 29 7.35 12.17 -5.57
C GLU A 29 6.13 12.87 -4.99
N ARG A 30 5.93 14.16 -5.31
CA ARG A 30 4.76 14.93 -4.88
C ARG A 30 3.46 14.52 -5.59
N LEU A 31 3.59 13.93 -6.79
CA LEU A 31 2.45 13.44 -7.57
C LEU A 31 2.02 12.05 -7.12
N ILE A 32 2.98 11.21 -6.72
CA ILE A 32 2.73 9.83 -6.30
C ILE A 32 2.38 9.75 -4.82
N PHE A 33 3.06 10.51 -3.95
CA PHE A 33 2.87 10.45 -2.52
C PHE A 33 2.17 11.71 -2.02
N MET A 34 1.06 11.52 -1.33
CA MET A 34 0.25 12.59 -0.73
C MET A 34 0.16 12.38 0.79
N PRO A 35 1.23 12.69 1.54
CA PRO A 35 1.30 12.40 2.96
C PRO A 35 0.28 13.21 3.76
N LEU A 36 -0.49 12.53 4.61
CA LEU A 36 -1.36 13.12 5.62
C LEU A 36 -0.72 12.94 6.99
N ARG A 37 -0.26 14.04 7.60
CA ARG A 37 0.43 14.02 8.88
C ARG A 37 -0.52 14.22 10.05
N LEU A 38 -0.23 13.57 11.16
CA LEU A 38 -0.88 13.80 12.44
C LEU A 38 0.00 14.69 13.32
N SER A 39 -0.64 15.60 14.07
CA SER A 39 0.00 16.28 15.18
C SER A 39 0.05 15.37 16.42
N ASP A 40 0.95 15.67 17.36
CA ASP A 40 1.03 14.93 18.63
C ASP A 40 -0.31 14.98 19.39
N ALA A 41 -1.04 16.11 19.32
CA ALA A 41 -2.36 16.23 19.91
C ALA A 41 -3.39 15.31 19.25
N ALA A 42 -3.34 15.14 17.91
CA ALA A 42 -4.20 14.22 17.19
C ALA A 42 -3.89 12.76 17.55
N VAL A 43 -2.60 12.40 17.66
CA VAL A 43 -2.17 11.07 18.12
C VAL A 43 -2.72 10.78 19.52
N ALA A 44 -2.63 11.74 20.46
CA ALA A 44 -3.14 11.58 21.81
C ALA A 44 -4.68 11.43 21.85
N ASP A 45 -5.40 12.17 21.01
CA ASP A 45 -6.87 12.05 20.88
C ASP A 45 -7.26 10.65 20.34
N ILE A 46 -6.61 10.19 19.27
CA ILE A 46 -6.82 8.86 18.71
C ILE A 46 -6.53 7.77 19.75
N GLN A 47 -5.42 7.90 20.48
CA GLN A 47 -5.04 6.96 21.55
C GLN A 47 -6.10 6.91 22.67
N THR A 48 -6.71 8.06 23.00
CA THR A 48 -7.78 8.13 24.01
C THR A 48 -9.05 7.47 23.49
N ARG A 49 -9.42 7.71 22.24
CA ARG A 49 -10.61 7.14 21.59
C ARG A 49 -10.52 5.63 21.39
N PHE A 50 -9.34 5.15 21.05
CA PHE A 50 -9.05 3.73 20.79
C PHE A 50 -8.05 3.18 21.82
N ALA A 51 -8.46 3.09 23.09
CA ALA A 51 -7.59 2.73 24.22
C ALA A 51 -6.87 1.36 24.06
N LYS A 52 -7.44 0.43 23.29
CA LYS A 52 -6.79 -0.87 22.99
C LYS A 52 -5.69 -0.74 21.94
N GLY A 53 -5.80 0.22 21.02
CA GLY A 53 -4.78 0.50 20.01
C GLY A 53 -3.63 1.28 20.63
N LYS A 54 -2.40 0.84 20.43
CA LYS A 54 -1.20 1.48 20.97
C LYS A 54 -0.43 2.17 19.86
N SER A 55 -0.10 3.45 20.04
CA SER A 55 0.89 4.14 19.24
C SER A 55 2.28 3.53 19.51
N VAL A 56 2.91 2.98 18.49
CA VAL A 56 4.23 2.34 18.60
C VAL A 56 5.20 2.93 17.59
N PHE A 57 6.48 2.99 17.96
CA PHE A 57 7.54 3.52 17.11
C PHE A 57 8.63 2.48 16.88
N ALA A 58 9.25 2.57 15.73
CA ALA A 58 10.50 1.87 15.41
C ALA A 58 11.51 2.87 14.81
N GLN A 59 12.78 2.56 14.91
CA GLN A 59 13.84 3.33 14.28
C GLN A 59 14.35 2.56 13.05
N ALA A 60 14.24 3.19 11.89
CA ALA A 60 14.79 2.65 10.66
C ALA A 60 16.32 2.71 10.64
N ALA A 61 16.95 2.01 9.70
CA ALA A 61 18.41 1.91 9.63
C ALA A 61 19.12 3.26 9.41
N ASP A 62 18.43 4.22 8.80
CA ASP A 62 18.91 5.59 8.61
C ASP A 62 18.60 6.55 9.78
N GLY A 63 18.10 6.02 10.89
CA GLY A 63 17.75 6.79 12.09
C GLY A 63 16.35 7.40 12.05
N THR A 64 15.61 7.33 10.94
CA THR A 64 14.25 7.87 10.84
C THR A 64 13.31 7.12 11.79
N ARG A 65 12.52 7.87 12.55
CA ARG A 65 11.49 7.32 13.45
C ARG A 65 10.19 7.09 12.66
N VAL A 66 9.75 5.82 12.59
CA VAL A 66 8.53 5.40 11.91
C VAL A 66 7.49 4.92 12.91
N HIS A 67 6.24 5.20 12.62
CA HIS A 67 5.09 4.97 13.49
C HIS A 67 4.17 3.88 12.95
N ALA A 68 3.50 3.19 13.85
CA ALA A 68 2.35 2.34 13.54
C ALA A 68 1.37 2.32 14.73
N TRP A 69 0.11 2.01 14.43
CA TRP A 69 -0.89 1.66 15.45
C TRP A 69 -0.91 0.15 15.63
N HIS A 70 -0.63 -0.32 16.85
CA HIS A 70 -0.69 -1.73 17.20
C HIS A 70 -1.94 -2.02 18.03
N LEU A 71 -2.84 -2.82 17.48
CA LEU A 71 -4.01 -3.37 18.18
C LEU A 71 -3.75 -4.86 18.43
N PRO A 72 -3.42 -5.27 19.66
CA PRO A 72 -3.17 -6.66 19.97
C PRO A 72 -4.41 -7.53 19.72
N GLY A 73 -4.22 -8.69 19.12
CA GLY A 73 -5.23 -9.75 19.03
C GLY A 73 -5.25 -10.64 20.26
N PRO A 74 -6.09 -11.69 20.24
CA PRO A 74 -6.05 -12.78 21.21
C PRO A 74 -4.66 -13.45 21.27
N SER A 75 -4.39 -14.19 22.35
CA SER A 75 -3.18 -15.00 22.43
C SER A 75 -3.09 -15.94 21.23
N ASP A 76 -1.90 -16.00 20.64
CA ASP A 76 -1.60 -16.84 19.46
C ASP A 76 -2.31 -16.44 18.15
N ALA A 77 -3.07 -15.34 18.15
CA ALA A 77 -3.72 -14.84 16.93
C ALA A 77 -2.70 -14.39 15.89
N PRO A 78 -3.03 -14.52 14.58
CA PRO A 78 -2.24 -13.89 13.53
C PRO A 78 -2.19 -12.39 13.70
N LEU A 79 -1.08 -11.76 13.23
CA LEU A 79 -0.95 -10.31 13.12
C LEU A 79 -1.12 -9.90 11.66
N VAL A 80 -2.02 -8.96 11.40
CA VAL A 80 -2.20 -8.34 10.09
C VAL A 80 -1.38 -7.06 10.04
N LEU A 81 -0.39 -7.00 9.14
CA LEU A 81 0.30 -5.77 8.77
C LEU A 81 -0.50 -5.05 7.67
N TYR A 82 -1.08 -3.92 8.00
CA TYR A 82 -1.87 -3.12 7.08
C TYR A 82 -1.06 -1.97 6.47
N PHE A 83 -1.07 -1.91 5.16
CA PHE A 83 -0.46 -0.86 4.35
C PHE A 83 -1.55 -0.10 3.60
N GLY A 84 -1.79 1.13 4.00
CA GLY A 84 -2.85 1.98 3.47
C GLY A 84 -2.63 2.44 2.05
N GLY A 85 -3.65 3.07 1.48
CA GLY A 85 -3.59 3.72 0.17
C GLY A 85 -2.80 5.03 0.20
N ASN A 86 -2.70 5.66 -0.98
CA ASN A 86 -2.18 7.01 -1.05
C ASN A 86 -3.18 8.00 -0.42
N ALA A 87 -2.69 9.09 0.14
CA ALA A 87 -3.51 10.07 0.88
C ALA A 87 -4.35 9.44 2.00
N GLU A 88 -3.89 8.34 2.60
CA GLU A 88 -4.57 7.65 3.69
C GLU A 88 -3.77 7.81 4.98
N GLU A 89 -4.42 8.35 6.01
CA GLU A 89 -3.97 8.27 7.38
C GLU A 89 -4.65 7.05 8.01
N VAL A 90 -3.87 6.08 8.47
CA VAL A 90 -4.38 4.72 8.73
C VAL A 90 -5.15 4.54 10.05
N SER A 91 -5.24 5.57 10.90
CA SER A 91 -5.90 5.43 12.22
C SER A 91 -7.41 5.15 12.14
N TRP A 92 -8.07 5.51 11.03
CA TRP A 92 -9.47 5.15 10.82
C TRP A 92 -9.71 3.63 10.86
N MET A 93 -8.71 2.87 10.44
CA MET A 93 -8.74 1.41 10.48
C MET A 93 -8.82 0.84 11.91
N LEU A 94 -8.50 1.60 12.96
CA LEU A 94 -8.64 1.14 14.35
C LEU A 94 -10.08 0.77 14.70
N GLY A 95 -11.07 1.46 14.11
CA GLY A 95 -12.49 1.11 14.27
C GLY A 95 -12.81 -0.25 13.67
N GLU A 96 -12.39 -0.48 12.43
CA GLU A 96 -12.60 -1.72 11.69
C GLU A 96 -11.81 -2.90 12.30
N ALA A 97 -10.56 -2.64 12.69
CA ALA A 97 -9.70 -3.60 13.35
C ALA A 97 -10.31 -4.08 14.71
N ASN A 98 -10.90 -3.15 15.48
CA ASN A 98 -11.58 -3.48 16.72
C ASN A 98 -12.86 -4.32 16.51
N ALA A 99 -13.48 -4.22 15.34
CA ALA A 99 -14.63 -5.04 14.95
C ALA A 99 -14.23 -6.44 14.44
N ALA A 100 -12.94 -6.70 14.16
CA ALA A 100 -12.38 -7.98 13.71
C ALA A 100 -11.45 -8.58 14.80
N PRO A 101 -11.99 -9.04 15.94
CA PRO A 101 -11.20 -9.37 17.12
C PRO A 101 -10.43 -10.71 17.03
N THR A 102 -10.52 -11.43 15.92
CA THR A 102 -9.86 -12.74 15.74
C THR A 102 -8.38 -12.64 15.37
N VAL A 103 -7.90 -11.45 15.03
CA VAL A 103 -6.51 -11.16 14.64
C VAL A 103 -6.00 -9.90 15.35
N GLY A 104 -4.69 -9.81 15.50
CA GLY A 104 -4.03 -8.55 15.84
C GLY A 104 -3.82 -7.69 14.58
N TRP A 105 -3.64 -6.38 14.77
CA TRP A 105 -3.41 -5.44 13.67
C TRP A 105 -2.20 -4.56 13.95
N LEU A 106 -1.40 -4.32 12.93
CA LEU A 106 -0.36 -3.30 12.89
C LEU A 106 -0.64 -2.40 11.68
N LEU A 107 -1.16 -1.21 11.94
CA LEU A 107 -1.51 -0.24 10.91
C LEU A 107 -0.31 0.68 10.70
N VAL A 108 0.36 0.55 9.57
CA VAL A 108 1.66 1.19 9.33
C VAL A 108 1.48 2.57 8.71
N ASP A 109 1.96 3.60 9.40
CA ASP A 109 2.14 4.93 8.81
C ASP A 109 3.42 4.97 7.99
N TYR A 110 3.31 5.24 6.70
CA TYR A 110 4.48 5.45 5.86
C TYR A 110 5.29 6.66 6.29
N ARG A 111 6.56 6.73 5.92
CA ARG A 111 7.37 7.94 6.15
C ARG A 111 6.65 9.17 5.62
N GLY A 112 6.59 10.21 6.47
CA GLY A 112 5.86 11.45 6.19
C GLY A 112 4.34 11.39 6.38
N TYR A 113 3.74 10.20 6.59
CA TYR A 113 2.33 10.01 6.92
C TYR A 113 2.14 9.80 8.41
N GLY A 114 0.93 10.06 8.92
CA GLY A 114 0.58 9.89 10.32
C GLY A 114 1.59 10.56 11.24
N ALA A 115 2.15 9.80 12.18
CA ALA A 115 3.18 10.26 13.09
C ALA A 115 4.60 9.83 12.68
N SER A 116 4.78 9.27 11.48
CA SER A 116 6.09 8.91 10.96
C SER A 116 6.87 10.12 10.46
N GLU A 117 8.17 10.15 10.75
CA GLU A 117 9.11 11.14 10.24
C GLU A 117 9.55 10.83 8.79
N GLY A 118 10.40 11.66 8.22
CA GLY A 118 11.03 11.46 6.92
C GLY A 118 10.15 11.74 5.73
N SER A 119 10.51 11.15 4.59
CA SER A 119 9.83 11.32 3.29
C SER A 119 9.62 9.97 2.62
N PRO A 120 8.46 9.76 1.94
CA PRO A 120 8.14 8.50 1.31
C PRO A 120 8.91 8.31 0.00
N SER A 121 9.27 7.07 -0.27
CA SER A 121 9.72 6.56 -1.57
C SER A 121 9.39 5.07 -1.65
N GLU A 122 9.41 4.46 -2.83
CA GLU A 122 9.21 3.02 -2.95
C GLU A 122 10.19 2.23 -2.08
N GLU A 123 11.47 2.63 -2.09
CA GLU A 123 12.52 1.94 -1.32
C GLU A 123 12.32 2.10 0.18
N THR A 124 11.97 3.31 0.66
CA THR A 124 11.77 3.53 2.09
C THR A 124 10.50 2.84 2.60
N LEU A 125 9.41 2.84 1.82
CA LEU A 125 8.19 2.13 2.19
C LEU A 125 8.43 0.62 2.32
N ALA A 126 9.20 0.05 1.39
CA ALA A 126 9.56 -1.36 1.43
C ALA A 126 10.48 -1.70 2.60
N ALA A 127 11.51 -0.89 2.85
CA ALA A 127 12.43 -1.10 3.97
C ALA A 127 11.72 -1.02 5.32
N ASP A 128 10.78 -0.07 5.47
CA ASP A 128 9.99 0.08 6.69
C ASP A 128 8.98 -1.07 6.85
N ALA A 129 8.41 -1.58 5.76
CA ALA A 129 7.56 -2.77 5.80
C ALA A 129 8.33 -4.00 6.31
N VAL A 130 9.56 -4.19 5.84
CA VAL A 130 10.48 -5.23 6.32
C VAL A 130 10.86 -5.02 7.79
N LEU A 131 11.17 -3.78 8.21
CA LEU A 131 11.46 -3.44 9.59
C LEU A 131 10.32 -3.84 10.53
N TRP A 132 9.08 -3.48 10.17
CA TRP A 132 7.89 -3.83 10.96
C TRP A 132 7.64 -5.34 10.96
N TYR A 133 7.78 -6.00 9.82
CA TYR A 133 7.71 -7.47 9.76
C TYR A 133 8.73 -8.11 10.69
N ASP A 134 10.02 -7.74 10.56
CA ASP A 134 11.11 -8.33 11.34
C ASP A 134 11.01 -8.05 12.85
N LYS A 135 10.31 -6.97 13.25
CA LYS A 135 10.03 -6.63 14.65
C LYS A 135 8.99 -7.58 15.27
N PHE A 136 8.01 -8.04 14.50
CA PHE A 136 6.90 -8.88 14.98
C PHE A 136 6.98 -10.34 14.51
N ALA A 137 7.88 -10.67 13.59
CA ALA A 137 8.07 -12.04 13.11
C ALA A 137 8.55 -12.97 14.23
N PRO A 138 8.20 -14.27 14.16
CA PRO A 138 8.64 -15.23 15.16
C PRO A 138 10.17 -15.25 15.31
N LYS A 139 10.65 -14.98 16.53
CA LYS A 139 12.07 -15.07 16.91
C LYS A 139 12.14 -15.78 18.25
N GLU A 140 13.17 -16.58 18.46
CA GLU A 140 13.42 -17.19 19.77
C GLU A 140 13.55 -16.10 20.85
N ASN A 141 12.76 -16.22 21.92
CA ASN A 141 12.79 -15.35 23.12
C ASN A 141 12.29 -13.89 22.95
N SER A 142 11.36 -13.60 22.04
CA SER A 142 10.72 -12.28 21.97
C SER A 142 9.27 -12.30 22.45
N GLU A 143 8.90 -11.35 23.33
CA GLU A 143 7.53 -11.23 23.89
C GLU A 143 6.49 -10.67 22.90
N LEU A 144 6.93 -10.13 21.75
CA LEU A 144 6.05 -9.47 20.76
C LEU A 144 5.82 -10.33 19.51
N GLN A 145 5.87 -11.66 19.63
CA GLN A 145 5.83 -12.55 18.47
C GLN A 145 4.42 -12.89 18.02
N ALA A 146 4.16 -12.66 16.73
CA ALA A 146 3.02 -13.25 16.07
C ALA A 146 3.38 -14.64 15.51
N LYS A 147 2.58 -15.67 15.76
CA LYS A 147 2.80 -17.01 15.18
C LYS A 147 2.63 -17.04 13.66
N LYS A 148 1.71 -16.22 13.15
CA LYS A 148 1.41 -16.05 11.72
C LYS A 148 1.39 -14.56 11.40
N ILE A 149 1.93 -14.18 10.25
CA ILE A 149 1.87 -12.81 9.76
C ILE A 149 1.09 -12.79 8.44
N TYR A 150 0.02 -12.01 8.43
CA TYR A 150 -0.74 -11.67 7.23
C TYR A 150 -0.39 -10.26 6.79
N VAL A 151 -0.45 -10.03 5.49
CA VAL A 151 -0.17 -8.71 4.92
C VAL A 151 -1.40 -8.23 4.18
N PHE A 152 -1.81 -7.01 4.47
CA PHE A 152 -2.97 -6.38 3.84
C PHE A 152 -2.53 -5.07 3.18
N GLY A 153 -2.67 -4.98 1.86
CA GLY A 153 -2.35 -3.78 1.09
C GLY A 153 -3.56 -3.24 0.34
N ARG A 154 -3.84 -1.94 0.48
CA ARG A 154 -4.87 -1.23 -0.26
C ARG A 154 -4.23 -0.25 -1.26
N SER A 155 -4.64 -0.27 -2.53
CA SER A 155 -4.18 0.69 -3.55
C SER A 155 -2.64 0.76 -3.58
N LEU A 156 -2.01 1.92 -3.30
CA LEU A 156 -0.55 2.05 -3.16
C LEU A 156 0.04 0.97 -2.26
N GLY A 157 -0.60 0.68 -1.14
CA GLY A 157 -0.18 -0.33 -0.18
C GLY A 157 -0.15 -1.75 -0.73
N SER A 158 -0.88 -2.03 -1.82
CA SER A 158 -0.79 -3.34 -2.48
C SER A 158 0.61 -3.59 -3.05
N GLY A 159 1.27 -2.57 -3.59
CA GLY A 159 2.65 -2.66 -4.05
C GLY A 159 3.64 -2.92 -2.92
N VAL A 160 3.43 -2.28 -1.75
CA VAL A 160 4.24 -2.51 -0.55
C VAL A 160 4.02 -3.94 -0.02
N ALA A 161 2.76 -4.37 0.07
CA ALA A 161 2.38 -5.71 0.54
C ALA A 161 2.98 -6.82 -0.34
N VAL A 162 2.90 -6.67 -1.67
CA VAL A 162 3.49 -7.64 -2.62
C VAL A 162 5.01 -7.68 -2.49
N ARG A 163 5.67 -6.53 -2.36
CA ARG A 163 7.12 -6.48 -2.18
C ARG A 163 7.53 -7.17 -0.88
N LEU A 164 6.86 -6.89 0.23
CA LEU A 164 7.12 -7.56 1.50
C LEU A 164 6.92 -9.08 1.40
N ALA A 165 5.83 -9.54 0.77
CA ALA A 165 5.54 -10.96 0.61
C ALA A 165 6.55 -11.68 -0.31
N ALA A 166 7.22 -10.96 -1.21
CA ALA A 166 8.32 -11.50 -2.02
C ALA A 166 9.64 -11.58 -1.25
N GLU A 167 9.85 -10.72 -0.24
CA GLU A 167 11.10 -10.64 0.54
C GLU A 167 11.04 -11.40 1.87
N ARG A 168 9.84 -11.69 2.38
CA ARG A 168 9.61 -12.37 3.66
C ARG A 168 8.53 -13.44 3.54
N LYS A 169 8.64 -14.47 4.37
CA LYS A 169 7.62 -15.52 4.47
C LYS A 169 6.39 -14.97 5.19
N VAL A 170 5.31 -14.76 4.46
CA VAL A 170 4.01 -14.38 5.01
C VAL A 170 3.02 -15.54 4.89
N ASP A 171 2.05 -15.60 5.79
CA ASP A 171 1.10 -16.72 5.85
C ASP A 171 -0.16 -16.48 5.02
N ALA A 172 -0.48 -15.22 4.71
CA ALA A 172 -1.55 -14.83 3.79
C ALA A 172 -1.37 -13.40 3.29
N VAL A 173 -1.95 -13.09 2.13
CA VAL A 173 -1.95 -11.75 1.53
C VAL A 173 -3.37 -11.34 1.17
N ILE A 174 -3.74 -10.11 1.53
CA ILE A 174 -5.00 -9.46 1.16
C ILE A 174 -4.64 -8.23 0.35
N LEU A 175 -5.15 -8.14 -0.87
CA LEU A 175 -4.96 -6.99 -1.73
C LEU A 175 -6.31 -6.41 -2.12
N VAL A 176 -6.47 -5.12 -1.91
CA VAL A 176 -7.67 -4.37 -2.27
C VAL A 176 -7.33 -3.34 -3.34
N THR A 177 -8.08 -3.35 -4.43
CA THR A 177 -7.83 -2.49 -5.60
C THR A 177 -6.35 -2.46 -6.01
N PRO A 178 -5.72 -3.65 -6.17
CA PRO A 178 -4.29 -3.74 -6.43
C PRO A 178 -3.96 -3.44 -7.89
N PHE A 179 -2.66 -3.22 -8.14
CA PHE A 179 -2.12 -3.00 -9.48
C PHE A 179 -0.94 -3.94 -9.79
N ASP A 180 -0.71 -4.16 -11.07
CA ASP A 180 0.43 -4.89 -11.62
C ASP A 180 1.75 -4.11 -11.47
N SER A 181 1.75 -2.82 -11.86
CA SER A 181 2.85 -1.88 -11.61
C SER A 181 2.37 -0.43 -11.68
N MET A 182 3.00 0.45 -10.91
CA MET A 182 2.75 1.90 -11.00
C MET A 182 3.11 2.44 -12.40
N THR A 183 4.09 1.82 -13.06
CA THR A 183 4.45 2.14 -14.44
C THR A 183 3.30 1.88 -15.40
N ALA A 184 2.65 0.72 -15.31
CA ALA A 184 1.53 0.37 -16.20
C ALA A 184 0.30 1.26 -15.95
N VAL A 185 -0.03 1.50 -14.68
CA VAL A 185 -1.11 2.43 -14.30
C VAL A 185 -0.81 3.85 -14.82
N GLY A 186 0.41 4.35 -14.60
CA GLY A 186 0.82 5.66 -15.10
C GLY A 186 0.79 5.74 -16.63
N GLN A 187 1.25 4.71 -17.35
CA GLN A 187 1.21 4.69 -18.82
C GLN A 187 -0.22 4.66 -19.37
N ARG A 188 -1.16 4.01 -18.66
CA ARG A 188 -2.59 3.99 -18.99
C ARG A 188 -3.22 5.38 -18.88
N HIS A 189 -2.87 6.15 -17.84
CA HIS A 189 -3.39 7.49 -17.62
C HIS A 189 -2.68 8.57 -18.47
N TYR A 190 -1.40 8.37 -18.77
CA TYR A 190 -0.55 9.32 -19.50
C TYR A 190 0.08 8.66 -20.73
N PRO A 191 -0.72 8.25 -21.75
CA PRO A 191 -0.22 7.48 -22.88
C PRO A 191 0.80 8.23 -23.73
N PHE A 192 0.83 9.57 -23.64
CA PHE A 192 1.78 10.43 -24.39
C PHE A 192 3.13 10.63 -23.69
N LEU A 193 3.26 10.22 -22.42
CA LEU A 193 4.50 10.30 -21.68
C LEU A 193 5.24 8.96 -21.71
N PRO A 194 6.56 8.96 -21.83
CA PRO A 194 7.36 7.74 -21.71
C PRO A 194 7.53 7.35 -20.23
N VAL A 195 6.40 6.93 -19.59
CA VAL A 195 6.33 6.69 -18.15
C VAL A 195 7.39 5.71 -17.68
N SER A 196 7.67 4.66 -18.46
CA SER A 196 8.67 3.63 -18.12
C SER A 196 10.10 4.19 -18.01
N LEU A 197 10.40 5.31 -18.69
CA LEU A 197 11.69 6.00 -18.62
C LEU A 197 11.74 7.05 -17.51
N LEU A 198 10.60 7.66 -17.19
CA LEU A 198 10.52 8.78 -16.26
C LEU A 198 10.29 8.32 -14.82
N LEU A 199 9.54 7.23 -14.61
CA LEU A 199 9.08 6.82 -13.30
C LEU A 199 10.20 6.13 -12.51
N ARG A 200 10.54 6.69 -11.33
CA ARG A 200 11.49 6.09 -10.37
C ARG A 200 10.81 5.05 -9.47
N HIS A 201 9.57 5.32 -9.04
CA HIS A 201 8.81 4.49 -8.11
C HIS A 201 7.87 3.55 -8.88
N ARG A 202 8.40 2.41 -9.30
CA ARG A 202 7.72 1.50 -10.24
C ARG A 202 6.71 0.57 -9.58
N PHE A 203 6.92 0.22 -8.32
CA PHE A 203 6.09 -0.75 -7.57
C PHE A 203 5.71 -1.95 -8.45
N ASP A 204 6.73 -2.62 -9.01
CA ASP A 204 6.54 -3.72 -9.95
C ASP A 204 6.10 -5.00 -9.20
N SER A 205 4.79 -5.08 -8.97
CA SER A 205 4.14 -6.22 -8.32
C SER A 205 4.09 -7.44 -9.22
N LEU A 206 3.90 -7.23 -10.53
CA LEU A 206 3.74 -8.30 -11.50
C LEU A 206 4.97 -9.21 -11.59
N SER A 207 6.17 -8.63 -11.60
CA SER A 207 7.42 -9.39 -11.65
C SER A 207 7.67 -10.24 -10.39
N ARG A 208 7.07 -9.89 -9.26
CA ARG A 208 7.22 -10.56 -7.97
C ARG A 208 6.20 -11.67 -7.73
N ALA A 209 4.99 -11.50 -8.26
CA ALA A 209 3.85 -12.40 -8.01
C ALA A 209 4.12 -13.88 -8.29
N PRO A 210 4.88 -14.28 -9.33
CA PRO A 210 5.18 -15.69 -9.61
C PRO A 210 6.01 -16.40 -8.53
N ASN A 211 6.67 -15.65 -7.64
CA ASN A 211 7.49 -16.19 -6.57
C ASN A 211 6.76 -16.23 -5.20
N ILE A 212 5.53 -15.71 -5.12
CA ILE A 212 4.78 -15.63 -3.87
C ILE A 212 3.78 -16.79 -3.81
N THR A 213 4.04 -17.74 -2.91
CA THR A 213 3.20 -18.93 -2.72
C THR A 213 2.16 -18.78 -1.61
N ALA A 214 2.21 -17.67 -0.86
CA ALA A 214 1.21 -17.39 0.17
C ALA A 214 -0.19 -17.25 -0.46
N PRO A 215 -1.24 -17.73 0.24
CA PRO A 215 -2.61 -17.56 -0.21
C PRO A 215 -3.01 -16.08 -0.37
N LEU A 216 -3.68 -15.76 -1.48
CA LEU A 216 -4.12 -14.42 -1.85
C LEU A 216 -5.65 -14.28 -1.78
N LEU A 217 -6.13 -13.22 -1.12
CA LEU A 217 -7.44 -12.63 -1.36
C LEU A 217 -7.26 -11.35 -2.18
N CYS A 218 -7.83 -11.31 -3.37
CA CYS A 218 -7.83 -10.14 -4.25
C CYS A 218 -9.24 -9.55 -4.34
N VAL A 219 -9.43 -8.37 -3.75
CA VAL A 219 -10.70 -7.65 -3.70
C VAL A 219 -10.66 -6.50 -4.69
N VAL A 220 -11.56 -6.47 -5.65
CA VAL A 220 -11.46 -5.60 -6.84
C VAL A 220 -12.74 -4.82 -7.07
N ALA A 221 -12.63 -3.50 -7.11
CA ALA A 221 -13.73 -2.62 -7.47
C ALA A 221 -13.96 -2.65 -8.98
N THR A 222 -15.16 -3.04 -9.43
CA THR A 222 -15.40 -3.30 -10.87
C THR A 222 -15.55 -2.03 -11.71
N ARG A 223 -15.80 -0.87 -11.07
CA ARG A 223 -15.80 0.46 -11.72
C ARG A 223 -14.65 1.36 -11.25
N ASP A 224 -13.51 0.74 -10.96
CA ASP A 224 -12.32 1.50 -10.59
C ASP A 224 -11.76 2.26 -11.80
N SER A 225 -11.84 3.60 -11.73
CA SER A 225 -11.30 4.49 -12.76
C SER A 225 -9.87 4.98 -12.44
N ILE A 226 -9.38 4.74 -11.23
CA ILE A 226 -8.02 5.10 -10.80
C ILE A 226 -7.05 3.96 -11.11
N ILE A 227 -7.41 2.75 -10.70
CA ILE A 227 -6.69 1.52 -11.04
C ILE A 227 -7.67 0.58 -11.73
N PRO A 228 -7.78 0.63 -13.06
CA PRO A 228 -8.69 -0.23 -13.79
C PRO A 228 -8.53 -1.72 -13.43
N PRO A 229 -9.63 -2.50 -13.34
CA PRO A 229 -9.61 -3.89 -12.87
C PRO A 229 -8.68 -4.82 -13.62
N GLU A 230 -8.31 -4.47 -14.85
CA GLU A 230 -7.37 -5.21 -15.69
C GLU A 230 -5.98 -5.32 -15.06
N HIS A 231 -5.53 -4.28 -14.35
CA HIS A 231 -4.25 -4.28 -13.62
C HIS A 231 -4.27 -5.30 -12.47
N ALA A 232 -5.36 -5.35 -11.70
CA ALA A 232 -5.57 -6.35 -10.67
C ALA A 232 -5.63 -7.77 -11.25
N LYS A 233 -6.26 -7.93 -12.44
CA LYS A 233 -6.38 -9.24 -13.11
C LYS A 233 -5.02 -9.78 -13.53
N LEU A 234 -4.16 -8.94 -14.11
CA LEU A 234 -2.80 -9.34 -14.49
C LEU A 234 -1.99 -9.82 -13.27
N LEU A 235 -2.05 -9.08 -12.17
CA LEU A 235 -1.39 -9.47 -10.92
C LEU A 235 -1.95 -10.77 -10.36
N TYR A 236 -3.29 -10.89 -10.33
CA TYR A 236 -3.98 -12.09 -9.86
C TYR A 236 -3.58 -13.32 -10.67
N ASP A 237 -3.59 -13.23 -12.00
CA ASP A 237 -3.25 -14.35 -12.87
C ASP A 237 -1.82 -14.85 -12.68
N ALA A 238 -0.88 -13.93 -12.48
CA ALA A 238 0.53 -14.21 -12.25
C ALA A 238 0.85 -14.78 -10.86
N TRP A 239 -0.06 -14.68 -9.88
CA TRP A 239 0.17 -15.13 -8.51
C TRP A 239 0.31 -16.64 -8.42
N ALA A 240 1.40 -17.13 -7.81
CA ALA A 240 1.69 -18.57 -7.75
C ALA A 240 0.90 -19.31 -6.68
N GLY A 241 0.58 -18.67 -5.55
CA GLY A 241 -0.15 -19.29 -4.44
C GLY A 241 -1.64 -19.52 -4.73
N PRO A 242 -2.34 -20.24 -3.83
CA PRO A 242 -3.80 -20.33 -3.87
C PRO A 242 -4.41 -18.90 -3.83
N LYS A 243 -5.43 -18.66 -4.65
CA LYS A 243 -5.93 -17.29 -4.81
C LYS A 243 -7.44 -17.24 -4.96
N ARG A 244 -8.06 -16.21 -4.36
CA ARG A 244 -9.50 -15.95 -4.42
C ARG A 244 -9.72 -14.54 -4.99
N TRP A 245 -10.56 -14.44 -6.01
CA TRP A 245 -10.99 -13.19 -6.60
C TRP A 245 -12.36 -12.80 -6.05
N VAL A 246 -12.51 -11.56 -5.58
CA VAL A 246 -13.76 -11.01 -5.06
C VAL A 246 -14.07 -9.70 -5.78
N PRO A 247 -15.01 -9.70 -6.74
CA PRO A 247 -15.45 -8.47 -7.35
C PRO A 247 -16.40 -7.72 -6.41
N LEU A 248 -16.21 -6.41 -6.31
CA LEU A 248 -17.12 -5.47 -5.69
C LEU A 248 -17.88 -4.77 -6.80
N GLU A 249 -19.05 -5.32 -7.13
CA GLU A 249 -19.84 -4.84 -8.27
C GLU A 249 -20.26 -3.39 -8.08
N GLU A 250 -20.15 -2.60 -9.15
CA GLU A 250 -20.49 -1.18 -9.18
C GLU A 250 -19.63 -0.27 -8.27
N ALA A 251 -18.69 -0.83 -7.48
CA ALA A 251 -17.81 -0.05 -6.63
C ALA A 251 -16.71 0.65 -7.44
N GLY A 252 -16.41 1.88 -7.10
CA GLY A 252 -15.23 2.61 -7.56
C GLY A 252 -14.06 2.48 -6.56
N HIS A 253 -12.90 3.03 -6.90
CA HIS A 253 -11.68 2.96 -6.09
C HIS A 253 -11.88 3.42 -4.65
N ASN A 254 -12.49 4.59 -4.47
CA ASN A 254 -12.67 5.23 -3.16
C ASN A 254 -13.99 4.85 -2.47
N THR A 255 -14.82 3.99 -3.05
CA THR A 255 -16.07 3.52 -2.48
C THR A 255 -16.07 2.01 -2.23
N ALA A 256 -14.93 1.37 -2.44
CA ALA A 256 -14.78 -0.07 -2.29
C ALA A 256 -15.08 -0.54 -0.85
N ASP A 257 -14.62 0.19 0.14
CA ASP A 257 -14.79 -0.10 1.58
C ASP A 257 -16.24 0.02 2.07
N ALA A 258 -17.06 0.81 1.40
CA ALA A 258 -18.50 0.91 1.66
C ALA A 258 -19.32 -0.25 1.07
N HIS A 259 -18.73 -1.08 0.21
CA HIS A 259 -19.45 -2.19 -0.42
C HIS A 259 -19.69 -3.34 0.58
N PRO A 260 -20.92 -3.92 0.64
CA PRO A 260 -21.27 -4.95 1.63
C PRO A 260 -20.33 -6.18 1.66
N ASN A 261 -19.80 -6.56 0.50
CA ASN A 261 -18.90 -7.70 0.38
C ASN A 261 -17.44 -7.39 0.74
N TYR A 262 -17.07 -6.13 0.97
CA TYR A 262 -15.69 -5.75 1.30
C TYR A 262 -15.23 -6.41 2.59
N TRP A 263 -15.74 -5.97 3.74
CA TRP A 263 -15.38 -6.54 5.05
C TRP A 263 -15.86 -7.97 5.22
N ARG A 264 -16.99 -8.35 4.62
CA ARG A 264 -17.48 -9.73 4.65
C ARG A 264 -16.45 -10.70 4.06
N SER A 265 -15.89 -10.41 2.90
CA SER A 265 -14.90 -11.28 2.26
C SER A 265 -13.57 -11.31 3.00
N ILE A 266 -13.12 -10.16 3.53
CA ILE A 266 -11.89 -10.05 4.32
C ILE A 266 -12.03 -10.85 5.62
N ASN A 267 -13.10 -10.65 6.39
CA ASN A 267 -13.32 -11.35 7.64
C ASN A 267 -13.46 -12.87 7.46
N LEU A 268 -14.15 -13.30 6.38
CA LEU A 268 -14.24 -14.72 6.03
C LEU A 268 -12.84 -15.31 5.78
N PHE A 269 -12.02 -14.63 4.96
CA PHE A 269 -10.68 -15.07 4.65
C PHE A 269 -9.75 -15.10 5.86
N LEU A 270 -9.84 -14.11 6.77
CA LEU A 270 -9.08 -14.07 8.00
C LEU A 270 -9.47 -15.21 8.93
N ASN A 271 -10.77 -15.46 9.13
CA ASN A 271 -11.29 -16.52 10.01
C ASN A 271 -10.89 -17.92 9.52
N GLU A 272 -10.99 -18.20 8.21
CA GLU A 272 -10.58 -19.47 7.61
C GLU A 272 -9.09 -19.81 7.83
N ARG A 273 -8.25 -18.81 8.13
CA ARG A 273 -6.80 -18.96 8.26
C ARG A 273 -6.28 -18.78 9.69
N SER A 274 -7.13 -18.27 10.58
CA SER A 274 -6.81 -18.13 12.00
C SER A 274 -7.08 -19.45 12.77
N SER A 275 -7.82 -20.37 12.16
CA SER A 275 -8.01 -21.73 12.62
C SER A 275 -6.79 -22.57 12.24
#